data_c7ff926ae02b5f74dee69ee84a548648
#
_entry.id   c7ff926ae02b5f74dee69ee84a548648
#
_cell.length_a   1.000
_cell.length_b   1.000
_cell.length_c   1.000
_cell.angle_alpha   90.00
_cell.angle_beta   90.00
_cell.angle_gamma   90.00
#
_symmetry.space_group_name_H-M   'P 1'
#
loop_
_entity.id
_entity.type
_entity.pdbx_description
1 polymer ?
#
loop_
_entity_poly.entity_id
_entity_poly.type
_entity_poly.pdbx_seq_one_letter_code
_entity_poly.pdbx_strand_id
1 'polypeptide(L)'
;PVDGHDVNNLVTIFDNIKNTNYQGPILIHVITEKGKGYKPAEKSGDKYHGVSKFNILTGEQNKSKSNSPSYTKVFAETLIKHAEKDSKIVGITGAMPSGTGLNLFEKKFPERMFDVGIAEQHAVTFAAGLATEGYKPYAAIYSTFLQRAYDQVVHDVALQSLPVRFAIDRAGLVGADGPTHAGSFDITYLSTL
;
A
#
# COMPACT_ATOMS: atom_id res chain seq x y z
N PRO A 1 19.12 -14.15 -16.03
CA PRO A 1 17.83 -13.49 -16.16
C PRO A 1 17.12 -13.88 -17.45
N VAL A 2 15.79 -13.98 -17.39
CA VAL A 2 14.92 -14.38 -18.51
C VAL A 2 13.89 -13.29 -18.74
N ASP A 3 13.54 -13.01 -19.99
CA ASP A 3 12.43 -12.11 -20.31
C ASP A 3 11.10 -12.79 -19.94
N GLY A 4 10.41 -12.25 -18.91
CA GLY A 4 9.12 -12.76 -18.45
C GLY A 4 7.94 -12.46 -19.37
N HIS A 5 8.15 -11.71 -20.44
CA HIS A 5 7.13 -11.45 -21.46
C HIS A 5 7.26 -12.40 -22.67
N ASP A 6 8.36 -13.15 -22.78
CA ASP A 6 8.52 -14.22 -23.75
C ASP A 6 8.03 -15.56 -23.17
N VAL A 7 6.73 -15.81 -23.31
CA VAL A 7 6.08 -17.02 -22.79
C VAL A 7 6.66 -18.29 -23.42
N ASN A 8 7.01 -18.28 -24.71
CA ASN A 8 7.56 -19.46 -25.38
C ASN A 8 8.93 -19.84 -24.80
N ASN A 9 9.78 -18.84 -24.56
CA ASN A 9 11.07 -19.05 -23.91
C ASN A 9 10.91 -19.55 -22.47
N LEU A 10 9.97 -18.99 -21.72
CA LEU A 10 9.67 -19.46 -20.34
C LEU A 10 9.23 -20.92 -20.33
N VAL A 11 8.33 -21.34 -21.21
CA VAL A 11 7.90 -22.73 -21.33
C VAL A 11 9.09 -23.64 -21.59
N THR A 12 9.96 -23.27 -22.54
CA THR A 12 11.18 -24.06 -22.86
C THR A 12 12.10 -24.19 -21.63
N ILE A 13 12.29 -23.10 -20.88
CA ILE A 13 13.12 -23.11 -19.67
C ILE A 13 12.52 -24.02 -18.61
N PHE A 14 11.21 -23.94 -18.37
CA PHE A 14 10.53 -24.78 -17.39
C PHE A 14 10.57 -26.26 -17.77
N ASP A 15 10.39 -26.59 -19.04
CA ASP A 15 10.53 -27.98 -19.53
C ASP A 15 11.95 -28.50 -19.34
N ASN A 16 12.97 -27.70 -19.63
CA ASN A 16 14.36 -28.07 -19.39
C ASN A 16 14.63 -28.32 -17.91
N ILE A 17 14.14 -27.45 -17.04
CA ILE A 17 14.28 -27.60 -15.57
C ILE A 17 13.58 -28.85 -15.08
N LYS A 18 12.34 -29.10 -15.53
CA LYS A 18 11.58 -30.29 -15.19
C LYS A 18 12.28 -31.59 -15.56
N ASN A 19 12.98 -31.58 -16.68
CA ASN A 19 13.66 -32.76 -17.22
C ASN A 19 15.13 -32.87 -16.77
N THR A 20 15.65 -31.95 -15.96
CA THR A 20 17.00 -32.07 -15.41
C THR A 20 17.09 -33.10 -14.30
N ASN A 21 18.24 -33.75 -14.18
CA ASN A 21 18.55 -34.64 -13.05
C ASN A 21 19.07 -33.89 -11.82
N TYR A 22 19.16 -32.57 -11.86
CA TYR A 22 19.61 -31.77 -10.72
C TYR A 22 18.62 -31.81 -9.57
N GLN A 23 19.11 -32.11 -8.36
CA GLN A 23 18.28 -32.32 -7.16
C GLN A 23 18.33 -31.13 -6.18
N GLY A 24 19.02 -30.07 -6.51
CA GLY A 24 19.15 -28.88 -5.67
C GLY A 24 18.10 -27.79 -5.99
N PRO A 25 18.09 -26.71 -5.20
CA PRO A 25 17.25 -25.56 -5.48
C PRO A 25 17.68 -24.84 -6.76
N ILE A 26 16.72 -24.39 -7.57
CA ILE A 26 16.97 -23.65 -8.81
C ILE A 26 16.34 -22.26 -8.70
N LEU A 27 17.16 -21.21 -8.83
CA LEU A 27 16.68 -19.83 -8.91
C LEU A 27 16.47 -19.44 -10.38
N ILE A 28 15.22 -19.11 -10.72
CA ILE A 28 14.86 -18.56 -12.02
C ILE A 28 14.61 -17.07 -11.89
N HIS A 29 15.52 -16.25 -12.38
CA HIS A 29 15.37 -14.80 -12.37
C HIS A 29 14.60 -14.33 -13.61
N VAL A 30 13.31 -14.10 -13.44
CA VAL A 30 12.40 -13.64 -14.51
C VAL A 30 12.22 -12.13 -14.38
N ILE A 31 12.51 -11.39 -15.45
CA ILE A 31 12.37 -9.94 -15.51
C ILE A 31 11.06 -9.59 -16.23
N THR A 32 10.21 -8.82 -15.57
CA THR A 32 8.95 -8.32 -16.14
C THR A 32 8.85 -6.81 -15.99
N GLU A 33 8.08 -6.19 -16.87
CA GLU A 33 7.69 -4.79 -16.80
C GLU A 33 6.16 -4.71 -16.70
N LYS A 34 5.65 -4.12 -15.61
CA LYS A 34 4.21 -3.99 -15.39
C LYS A 34 3.55 -3.17 -16.49
N GLY A 35 2.43 -3.66 -17.03
CA GLY A 35 1.69 -2.98 -18.08
C GLY A 35 2.23 -3.20 -19.50
N LYS A 36 3.37 -3.91 -19.68
CA LYS A 36 3.97 -4.16 -20.98
C LYS A 36 3.02 -4.90 -21.92
N GLY A 37 3.00 -4.47 -23.18
CA GLY A 37 2.13 -5.00 -24.23
C GLY A 37 0.83 -4.21 -24.42
N TYR A 38 0.53 -3.26 -23.52
CA TYR A 38 -0.60 -2.36 -23.69
C TYR A 38 -0.17 -0.89 -23.53
N LYS A 39 -0.03 -0.19 -24.64
CA LYS A 39 0.51 1.19 -24.68
C LYS A 39 -0.12 2.17 -23.68
N PRO A 40 -1.45 2.18 -23.45
CA PRO A 40 -2.02 3.06 -22.43
C PRO A 40 -1.54 2.74 -21.00
N ALA A 41 -1.36 1.44 -20.65
CA ALA A 41 -0.83 1.04 -19.36
C ALA A 41 0.67 1.39 -19.23
N GLU A 42 1.45 1.17 -20.29
CA GLU A 42 2.89 1.52 -20.28
C GLU A 42 3.14 3.01 -20.03
N LYS A 43 2.23 3.87 -20.49
CA LYS A 43 2.30 5.33 -20.31
C LYS A 43 1.70 5.82 -18.99
N SER A 44 0.87 5.00 -18.34
CA SER A 44 0.22 5.37 -17.07
C SER A 44 1.20 5.24 -15.90
N GLY A 45 1.14 6.18 -14.96
CA GLY A 45 1.97 6.14 -13.75
C GLY A 45 1.66 4.95 -12.83
N ASP A 46 0.41 4.51 -12.78
CA ASP A 46 -0.05 3.34 -12.01
C ASP A 46 0.05 2.03 -12.81
N LYS A 47 0.47 2.10 -14.09
CA LYS A 47 0.58 0.94 -14.98
C LYS A 47 -0.70 0.11 -15.05
N TYR A 48 -1.86 0.75 -14.89
CA TYR A 48 -3.19 0.11 -14.81
C TYR A 48 -3.30 -0.91 -13.68
N HIS A 49 -2.64 -0.66 -12.56
CA HIS A 49 -2.82 -1.46 -11.36
C HIS A 49 -4.14 -1.09 -10.67
N GLY A 50 -5.08 -2.00 -10.61
CA GLY A 50 -6.39 -1.77 -9.98
C GLY A 50 -7.25 -0.76 -10.73
N VAL A 51 -7.43 -0.94 -12.03
CA VAL A 51 -8.19 -0.01 -12.88
C VAL A 51 -9.69 -0.27 -12.85
N SER A 52 -10.48 0.78 -13.05
CA SER A 52 -11.91 0.70 -13.37
C SER A 52 -12.12 0.19 -14.80
N LYS A 53 -13.37 -0.09 -15.17
CA LYS A 53 -13.72 -0.43 -16.56
C LYS A 53 -13.20 0.66 -17.50
N PHE A 54 -12.56 0.27 -18.60
CA PHE A 54 -11.95 1.20 -19.55
C PHE A 54 -12.21 0.78 -20.99
N ASN A 55 -12.10 1.71 -21.92
CA ASN A 55 -12.15 1.45 -23.34
C ASN A 55 -10.81 0.85 -23.80
N ILE A 56 -10.84 -0.36 -24.36
CA ILE A 56 -9.61 -1.10 -24.75
C ILE A 56 -8.83 -0.37 -25.85
N LEU A 57 -9.53 0.34 -26.76
CA LEU A 57 -8.86 1.03 -27.88
C LEU A 57 -8.20 2.33 -27.45
N THR A 58 -8.85 3.10 -26.57
CA THR A 58 -8.37 4.43 -26.16
C THR A 58 -7.61 4.42 -24.83
N GLY A 59 -7.84 3.41 -23.98
CA GLY A 59 -7.36 3.36 -22.60
C GLY A 59 -8.13 4.25 -21.65
N GLU A 60 -9.19 4.92 -22.10
CA GLU A 60 -9.96 5.83 -21.26
C GLU A 60 -10.76 5.09 -20.19
N GLN A 61 -10.54 5.45 -18.92
CA GLN A 61 -11.18 4.82 -17.77
C GLN A 61 -12.52 5.49 -17.43
N ASN A 62 -13.56 4.67 -17.23
CA ASN A 62 -14.85 5.12 -16.75
C ASN A 62 -14.80 5.31 -15.22
N LYS A 63 -14.45 6.52 -14.78
CA LYS A 63 -14.50 6.87 -13.36
C LYS A 63 -15.89 7.39 -13.02
N SER A 64 -16.56 6.75 -12.07
CA SER A 64 -17.82 7.27 -11.53
C SER A 64 -17.59 8.63 -10.86
N LYS A 65 -18.38 9.63 -11.20
CA LYS A 65 -18.37 10.91 -10.49
C LYS A 65 -19.16 10.73 -9.19
N SER A 66 -18.51 10.89 -8.06
CA SER A 66 -19.18 11.01 -6.76
C SER A 66 -19.52 12.47 -6.49
N ASN A 67 -20.71 12.73 -5.95
CA ASN A 67 -21.13 14.08 -5.54
C ASN A 67 -20.57 14.46 -4.17
N SER A 68 -19.93 13.55 -3.46
CA SER A 68 -19.31 13.77 -2.16
C SER A 68 -17.83 13.38 -2.19
N PRO A 69 -16.96 14.05 -1.40
CA PRO A 69 -15.58 13.64 -1.26
C PRO A 69 -15.47 12.27 -0.58
N SER A 70 -14.46 11.50 -0.94
CA SER A 70 -14.14 10.26 -0.20
C SER A 70 -13.58 10.57 1.18
N TYR A 71 -13.75 9.63 2.12
CA TYR A 71 -13.10 9.73 3.44
C TYR A 71 -11.60 9.90 3.34
N THR A 72 -10.94 9.16 2.45
CA THR A 72 -9.52 9.26 2.14
C THR A 72 -9.10 10.69 1.76
N LYS A 73 -9.89 11.35 0.90
CA LYS A 73 -9.62 12.75 0.51
C LYS A 73 -9.79 13.71 1.69
N VAL A 74 -10.87 13.56 2.45
CA VAL A 74 -11.13 14.41 3.64
C VAL A 74 -10.02 14.25 4.67
N PHE A 75 -9.58 13.01 4.93
CA PHE A 75 -8.44 12.73 5.81
C PHE A 75 -7.18 13.43 5.33
N ALA A 76 -6.78 13.23 4.07
CA ALA A 76 -5.56 13.82 3.52
C ALA A 76 -5.56 15.35 3.57
N GLU A 77 -6.66 15.99 3.15
CA GLU A 77 -6.79 17.47 3.17
C GLU A 77 -6.78 18.02 4.60
N THR A 78 -7.37 17.30 5.54
CA THR A 78 -7.37 17.68 6.96
C THR A 78 -5.98 17.53 7.58
N LEU A 79 -5.29 16.41 7.30
CA LEU A 79 -3.93 16.18 7.76
C LEU A 79 -2.98 17.27 7.24
N ILE A 80 -3.10 17.66 5.97
CA ILE A 80 -2.33 18.74 5.37
C ILE A 80 -2.56 20.06 6.12
N LYS A 81 -3.81 20.44 6.39
CA LYS A 81 -4.14 21.69 7.13
C LYS A 81 -3.53 21.71 8.53
N HIS A 82 -3.49 20.57 9.21
CA HIS A 82 -2.85 20.47 10.53
C HIS A 82 -1.33 20.52 10.42
N ALA A 83 -0.74 19.85 9.43
CA ALA A 83 0.70 19.83 9.20
C ALA A 83 1.29 21.17 8.75
N GLU A 84 0.47 22.07 8.19
CA GLU A 84 0.85 23.46 7.92
C GLU A 84 1.16 24.24 9.21
N LYS A 85 0.48 23.88 10.30
CA LYS A 85 0.59 24.54 11.60
C LYS A 85 1.52 23.81 12.56
N ASP A 86 1.83 22.55 12.29
CA ASP A 86 2.62 21.69 13.16
C ASP A 86 3.61 20.85 12.34
N SER A 87 4.88 21.21 12.42
CA SER A 87 5.96 20.54 11.70
C SER A 87 6.27 19.12 12.21
N LYS A 88 5.75 18.76 13.39
CA LYS A 88 5.93 17.44 13.98
C LYS A 88 4.99 16.38 13.38
N ILE A 89 3.99 16.77 12.61
CA ILE A 89 3.09 15.82 11.93
C ILE A 89 3.82 15.19 10.75
N VAL A 90 3.82 13.85 10.74
CA VAL A 90 4.38 13.02 9.67
C VAL A 90 3.39 11.94 9.23
N GLY A 91 3.42 11.57 7.95
CA GLY A 91 2.60 10.51 7.38
C GLY A 91 3.44 9.27 7.07
N ILE A 92 2.92 8.09 7.39
CA ILE A 92 3.58 6.80 7.12
C ILE A 92 2.57 5.88 6.46
N THR A 93 2.97 5.17 5.41
CA THR A 93 2.14 4.15 4.75
C THR A 93 2.98 2.96 4.32
N GLY A 94 2.32 1.84 4.02
CA GLY A 94 2.94 0.62 3.52
C GLY A 94 2.55 0.36 2.05
N ALA A 95 3.23 0.98 1.08
CA ALA A 95 3.01 0.85 -0.36
C ALA A 95 1.60 1.28 -0.84
N MET A 96 0.92 2.15 -0.07
CA MET A 96 -0.47 2.57 -0.37
C MET A 96 -0.65 4.10 -0.36
N PRO A 97 0.26 4.90 -0.93
CA PRO A 97 0.18 6.36 -0.82
C PRO A 97 -1.11 6.92 -1.44
N SER A 98 -1.52 6.45 -2.61
CA SER A 98 -2.74 6.91 -3.27
C SER A 98 -4.02 6.41 -2.58
N GLY A 99 -4.00 5.17 -2.10
CA GLY A 99 -5.15 4.54 -1.45
C GLY A 99 -5.46 5.12 -0.08
N THR A 100 -4.46 5.62 0.63
CA THR A 100 -4.60 6.30 1.93
C THR A 100 -4.68 7.82 1.83
N GLY A 101 -4.47 8.39 0.62
CA GLY A 101 -4.43 9.83 0.37
C GLY A 101 -3.11 10.50 0.73
N LEU A 102 -2.12 9.75 1.24
CA LEU A 102 -0.82 10.33 1.61
C LEU A 102 0.00 10.81 0.40
N ASN A 103 -0.33 10.40 -0.83
CA ASN A 103 0.21 10.99 -2.04
C ASN A 103 -0.11 12.49 -2.18
N LEU A 104 -1.21 12.97 -1.59
CA LEU A 104 -1.54 14.40 -1.53
C LEU A 104 -0.70 15.12 -0.47
N PHE A 105 -0.48 14.45 0.66
CA PHE A 105 0.38 14.95 1.73
C PHE A 105 1.84 15.05 1.26
N GLU A 106 2.35 14.02 0.58
CA GLU A 106 3.70 13.95 0.01
C GLU A 106 4.00 15.13 -0.94
N LYS A 107 3.05 15.46 -1.82
CA LYS A 107 3.20 16.60 -2.75
C LYS A 107 3.48 17.92 -2.04
N LYS A 108 3.00 18.08 -0.81
CA LYS A 108 3.16 19.31 -0.03
C LYS A 108 4.30 19.23 0.98
N PHE A 109 4.52 18.04 1.53
CA PHE A 109 5.51 17.79 2.58
C PHE A 109 6.32 16.52 2.28
N PRO A 110 7.13 16.48 1.20
CA PRO A 110 7.85 15.29 0.77
C PRO A 110 8.79 14.75 1.87
N GLU A 111 9.42 15.63 2.67
CA GLU A 111 10.34 15.26 3.76
C GLU A 111 9.63 14.70 5.00
N ARG A 112 8.31 14.69 5.01
CA ARG A 112 7.50 14.23 6.16
C ARG A 112 6.53 13.11 5.80
N MET A 113 6.69 12.54 4.62
CA MET A 113 5.94 11.36 4.16
C MET A 113 6.90 10.19 3.95
N PHE A 114 6.57 9.05 4.52
CA PHE A 114 7.38 7.85 4.47
C PHE A 114 6.56 6.68 3.93
N ASP A 115 6.93 6.16 2.79
CA ASP A 115 6.42 4.88 2.29
C ASP A 115 7.45 3.79 2.60
N VAL A 116 7.09 2.88 3.48
CA VAL A 116 7.98 1.80 3.93
C VAL A 116 7.92 0.55 3.04
N GLY A 117 7.21 0.62 1.91
CA GLY A 117 6.93 -0.55 1.10
C GLY A 117 5.89 -1.48 1.76
N ILE A 118 5.81 -2.73 1.30
CA ILE A 118 4.88 -3.72 1.88
C ILE A 118 5.50 -4.28 3.18
N ALA A 119 5.53 -3.44 4.22
CA ALA A 119 6.16 -3.73 5.51
C ALA A 119 5.40 -3.04 6.65
N GLU A 120 4.17 -3.46 6.90
CA GLU A 120 3.27 -2.86 7.89
C GLU A 120 3.85 -2.93 9.31
N GLN A 121 4.56 -4.02 9.66
CA GLN A 121 5.25 -4.14 10.94
C GLN A 121 6.29 -3.03 11.10
N HIS A 122 7.09 -2.79 10.06
CA HIS A 122 8.08 -1.70 10.09
C HIS A 122 7.40 -0.34 10.19
N ALA A 123 6.27 -0.13 9.49
CA ALA A 123 5.51 1.12 9.58
C ALA A 123 5.12 1.46 11.02
N VAL A 124 4.65 0.48 11.78
CA VAL A 124 4.21 0.67 13.17
C VAL A 124 5.39 0.90 14.10
N THR A 125 6.45 0.09 14.01
CA THR A 125 7.67 0.27 14.82
C THR A 125 8.34 1.61 14.52
N PHE A 126 8.42 2.01 13.26
CA PHE A 126 8.96 3.30 12.85
C PHE A 126 8.11 4.46 13.39
N ALA A 127 6.78 4.36 13.33
CA ALA A 127 5.88 5.33 13.93
C ALA A 127 6.09 5.45 15.45
N ALA A 128 6.26 4.31 16.14
CA ALA A 128 6.56 4.30 17.57
C ALA A 128 7.87 5.03 17.86
N GLY A 129 8.94 4.74 17.12
CA GLY A 129 10.23 5.43 17.27
C GLY A 129 10.13 6.94 17.05
N LEU A 130 9.38 7.40 16.04
CA LEU A 130 9.15 8.83 15.83
C LEU A 130 8.35 9.46 16.97
N ALA A 131 7.38 8.73 17.54
CA ALA A 131 6.60 9.21 18.66
C ALA A 131 7.45 9.42 19.93
N THR A 132 8.48 8.61 20.18
CA THR A 132 9.41 8.80 21.31
C THR A 132 10.19 10.12 21.21
N GLU A 133 10.44 10.60 19.99
CA GLU A 133 11.12 11.87 19.71
C GLU A 133 10.16 13.08 19.61
N GLY A 134 8.91 12.88 20.04
CA GLY A 134 7.89 13.93 20.08
C GLY A 134 7.32 14.30 18.72
N TYR A 135 7.52 13.47 17.69
CA TYR A 135 6.76 13.58 16.45
C TYR A 135 5.32 13.11 16.64
N LYS A 136 4.48 13.48 15.70
CA LYS A 136 3.06 13.11 15.65
C LYS A 136 2.80 12.24 14.43
N PRO A 137 3.20 10.96 14.46
CA PRO A 137 3.05 10.08 13.32
C PRO A 137 1.60 9.68 13.08
N TYR A 138 1.20 9.69 11.83
CA TYR A 138 -0.05 9.13 11.32
C TYR A 138 0.30 7.93 10.44
N ALA A 139 0.10 6.73 10.98
CA ALA A 139 0.25 5.47 10.25
C ALA A 139 -1.06 5.19 9.49
N ALA A 140 -1.07 5.50 8.18
CA ALA A 140 -2.22 5.30 7.31
C ALA A 140 -2.09 3.96 6.58
N ILE A 141 -2.86 2.98 7.03
CA ILE A 141 -2.76 1.57 6.60
C ILE A 141 -4.19 1.02 6.40
N TYR A 142 -4.39 0.15 5.41
CA TYR A 142 -5.67 -0.53 5.25
C TYR A 142 -5.94 -1.49 6.41
N SER A 143 -7.19 -1.55 6.85
CA SER A 143 -7.63 -2.40 7.95
C SER A 143 -7.14 -3.84 7.83
N THR A 144 -7.33 -4.46 6.67
CA THR A 144 -6.90 -5.85 6.45
C THR A 144 -5.38 -6.02 6.53
N PHE A 145 -4.59 -5.03 6.18
CA PHE A 145 -3.12 -5.10 6.22
C PHE A 145 -2.54 -4.76 7.58
N LEU A 146 -3.23 -3.95 8.37
CA LEU A 146 -2.80 -3.64 9.73
C LEU A 146 -2.76 -4.88 10.63
N GLN A 147 -3.49 -5.94 10.30
CA GLN A 147 -3.41 -7.23 10.99
C GLN A 147 -1.98 -7.78 11.08
N ARG A 148 -1.14 -7.54 10.06
CA ARG A 148 0.26 -7.96 10.04
C ARG A 148 1.12 -7.29 11.11
N ALA A 149 0.70 -6.13 11.58
CA ALA A 149 1.43 -5.32 12.54
C ALA A 149 0.80 -5.33 13.94
N TYR A 150 -0.10 -6.26 14.22
CA TYR A 150 -0.78 -6.33 15.51
C TYR A 150 0.21 -6.46 16.68
N ASP A 151 1.21 -7.32 16.55
CA ASP A 151 2.26 -7.48 17.55
C ASP A 151 3.00 -6.16 17.82
N GLN A 152 3.36 -5.40 16.79
CA GLN A 152 4.01 -4.10 16.92
C GLN A 152 3.07 -3.04 17.54
N VAL A 153 1.77 -3.11 17.26
CA VAL A 153 0.79 -2.24 17.95
C VAL A 153 0.78 -2.54 19.44
N VAL A 154 0.83 -3.81 19.85
CA VAL A 154 0.89 -4.23 21.25
C VAL A 154 2.22 -3.79 21.88
N HIS A 155 3.34 -4.28 21.35
CA HIS A 155 4.66 -4.15 22.00
C HIS A 155 5.27 -2.76 21.83
N ASP A 156 5.20 -2.20 20.64
CA ASP A 156 5.95 -0.97 20.34
C ASP A 156 5.12 0.29 20.64
N VAL A 157 3.79 0.19 20.66
CA VAL A 157 2.90 1.34 20.86
C VAL A 157 2.14 1.25 22.17
N ALA A 158 1.28 0.23 22.34
CA ALA A 158 0.33 0.18 23.48
C ALA A 158 1.04 -0.01 24.83
N LEU A 159 1.96 -0.98 24.95
CA LEU A 159 2.71 -1.22 26.18
C LEU A 159 3.56 -0.02 26.62
N GLN A 160 4.02 0.78 25.66
CA GLN A 160 4.81 1.98 25.92
C GLN A 160 3.97 3.25 26.01
N SER A 161 2.65 3.15 25.85
CA SER A 161 1.70 4.29 25.85
C SER A 161 2.10 5.40 24.88
N LEU A 162 2.62 5.06 23.70
CA LEU A 162 3.09 6.03 22.72
C LEU A 162 1.93 6.62 21.90
N PRO A 163 1.94 7.92 21.61
CA PRO A 163 0.84 8.60 20.92
C PRO A 163 0.90 8.43 19.38
N VAL A 164 0.97 7.20 18.90
CA VAL A 164 0.84 6.88 17.47
C VAL A 164 -0.61 6.99 17.04
N ARG A 165 -0.86 7.57 15.88
CA ARG A 165 -2.19 7.74 15.33
C ARG A 165 -2.35 6.80 14.13
N PHE A 166 -3.30 5.88 14.23
CA PHE A 166 -3.65 4.97 13.14
C PHE A 166 -4.81 5.53 12.33
N ALA A 167 -4.56 5.81 11.05
CA ALA A 167 -5.61 6.13 10.08
C ALA A 167 -5.94 4.87 9.29
N ILE A 168 -6.96 4.15 9.73
CA ILE A 168 -7.32 2.85 9.18
C ILE A 168 -8.28 3.05 8.00
N ASP A 169 -7.75 2.92 6.79
CA ASP A 169 -8.55 2.98 5.57
C ASP A 169 -9.14 1.60 5.23
N ARG A 170 -10.18 1.52 4.41
CA ARG A 170 -10.88 0.29 4.05
C ARG A 170 -11.37 -0.52 5.26
N ALA A 171 -11.78 0.16 6.34
CA ALA A 171 -12.46 -0.49 7.46
C ALA A 171 -13.88 -0.91 7.06
N GLY A 172 -14.31 -2.10 7.50
CA GLY A 172 -15.60 -2.67 7.13
C GLY A 172 -15.59 -3.38 5.77
N LEU A 173 -16.78 -3.55 5.19
CA LEU A 173 -16.97 -4.24 3.91
C LEU A 173 -16.79 -3.27 2.75
N VAL A 174 -15.67 -3.36 2.07
CA VAL A 174 -15.32 -2.56 0.88
C VAL A 174 -15.45 -3.40 -0.38
N GLY A 175 -16.60 -3.41 -0.98
CA GLY A 175 -16.94 -4.32 -2.08
C GLY A 175 -16.07 -4.19 -3.33
N ALA A 176 -15.61 -2.99 -3.67
CA ALA A 176 -14.84 -2.72 -4.89
C ALA A 176 -13.46 -3.42 -4.91
N ASP A 177 -12.81 -3.54 -3.75
CA ASP A 177 -11.47 -4.13 -3.62
C ASP A 177 -11.52 -5.66 -3.36
N GLY A 178 -12.72 -6.22 -3.20
CA GLY A 178 -12.96 -7.65 -3.03
C GLY A 178 -12.68 -8.18 -1.60
N PRO A 179 -12.81 -9.50 -1.39
CA PRO A 179 -12.79 -10.11 -0.07
C PRO A 179 -11.43 -9.98 0.65
N THR A 180 -10.33 -9.89 -0.09
CA THR A 180 -8.98 -9.75 0.49
C THR A 180 -8.74 -8.39 1.14
N HIS A 181 -9.58 -7.40 0.87
CA HIS A 181 -9.48 -6.04 1.40
C HIS A 181 -10.60 -5.72 2.39
N ALA A 182 -11.44 -6.69 2.76
CA ALA A 182 -12.49 -6.49 3.75
C ALA A 182 -11.88 -6.27 5.15
N GLY A 183 -12.16 -5.12 5.75
CA GLY A 183 -11.66 -4.72 7.06
C GLY A 183 -12.61 -5.13 8.18
N SER A 184 -12.75 -6.45 8.43
CA SER A 184 -13.76 -6.98 9.35
C SER A 184 -13.25 -7.20 10.77
N PHE A 185 -11.95 -7.10 11.06
CA PHE A 185 -11.36 -7.56 12.31
C PHE A 185 -10.68 -6.47 13.15
N ASP A 186 -10.45 -5.28 12.61
CA ASP A 186 -9.72 -4.19 13.26
C ASP A 186 -10.34 -3.77 14.60
N ILE A 187 -11.65 -3.57 14.66
CA ILE A 187 -12.33 -3.23 15.92
C ILE A 187 -12.11 -4.34 16.96
N THR A 188 -12.23 -5.60 16.55
CA THR A 188 -12.10 -6.74 17.46
C THR A 188 -10.71 -6.83 18.08
N TYR A 189 -9.64 -6.81 17.28
CA TYR A 189 -8.30 -6.97 17.85
C TYR A 189 -7.75 -5.68 18.48
N LEU A 190 -8.12 -4.49 18.01
CA LEU A 190 -7.67 -3.25 18.62
C LEU A 190 -8.40 -2.92 19.92
N SER A 191 -9.64 -3.37 20.10
CA SER A 191 -10.39 -3.17 21.33
C SER A 191 -9.91 -4.03 22.51
N THR A 192 -8.95 -4.92 22.29
CA THR A 192 -8.31 -5.71 23.34
C THR A 192 -7.11 -5.01 23.99
N LEU A 193 -6.74 -3.84 23.51
CA LEU A 193 -5.57 -3.06 23.95
C LEU A 193 -5.96 -1.89 24.86
#